data_fddb8b26f204674277d8c33162977978
#
_entry.id   fddb8b26f204674277d8c33162977978
#
_cell.length_a   1.000
_cell.length_b   1.000
_cell.length_c   1.000
_cell.angle_alpha   90.00
_cell.angle_beta   90.00
_cell.angle_gamma   90.00
#
_symmetry.space_group_name_H-M   'P 1'
#
loop_
_entity.id
_entity.type
_entity.pdbx_description
1 polymer ?
#
loop_
_entity_poly.entity_id
_entity_poly.type
_entity_poly.pdbx_seq_one_letter_code
_entity_poly.pdbx_strand_id
1 'polypeptide(L)'
;GTLLLMVGDAATGIAGAGQGERSAKASAEVFNRLHPRLIGSSMLTVYPDSRLYQEIQAGSWREAGEVEKYEELKTLVSHLTIPVTFAALGASNAYQFQGELPGDREALLSALDEIIRRESEDRLRSYRTNLPHL
;
A
#
# COMPACT_ATOMS: atom_id res chain seq x y z
N GLY A 1 21.31 -26.38 -5.81
CA GLY A 1 20.75 -25.31 -6.62
C GLY A 1 20.50 -24.04 -5.84
N THR A 2 20.63 -22.91 -6.49
CA THR A 2 20.40 -21.62 -5.87
C THR A 2 18.90 -21.35 -5.84
N LEU A 3 18.34 -21.13 -4.66
CA LEU A 3 16.93 -20.74 -4.52
C LEU A 3 16.83 -19.23 -4.71
N LEU A 4 16.23 -18.83 -5.84
CA LEU A 4 15.94 -17.41 -6.08
C LEU A 4 14.67 -17.03 -5.34
N LEU A 5 14.82 -16.15 -4.35
CA LEU A 5 13.69 -15.59 -3.62
C LEU A 5 13.22 -14.34 -4.36
N MET A 6 12.03 -14.41 -4.96
CA MET A 6 11.43 -13.25 -5.62
C MET A 6 10.62 -12.46 -4.60
N VAL A 7 10.93 -11.17 -4.49
CA VAL A 7 10.24 -10.24 -3.59
C VAL A 7 9.56 -9.18 -4.45
N GLY A 8 8.27 -8.97 -4.19
CA GLY A 8 7.51 -7.86 -4.79
C GLY A 8 7.42 -6.70 -3.82
N ASP A 9 7.29 -5.50 -4.36
CA ASP A 9 7.10 -4.30 -3.56
C ASP A 9 6.01 -3.42 -4.16
N ALA A 10 5.17 -2.85 -3.32
CA ALA A 10 4.07 -1.99 -3.73
C ALA A 10 4.10 -0.68 -2.93
N ALA A 11 4.25 0.43 -3.64
CA ALA A 11 4.15 1.77 -3.05
C ALA A 11 2.69 2.23 -3.14
N THR A 12 1.96 2.07 -2.05
CA THR A 12 0.53 2.41 -1.98
C THR A 12 0.32 3.92 -2.09
N GLY A 13 -0.47 4.34 -3.06
CA GLY A 13 -0.77 5.75 -3.34
C GLY A 13 0.03 6.35 -4.47
N ILE A 14 1.02 5.63 -5.05
CA ILE A 14 1.90 6.20 -6.08
C ILE A 14 1.15 6.59 -7.36
N ALA A 15 0.04 5.95 -7.67
CA ALA A 15 -0.76 6.27 -8.85
C ALA A 15 -1.55 7.57 -8.72
N GLY A 16 -1.64 8.13 -7.50
CA GLY A 16 -2.35 9.38 -7.25
C GLY A 16 -3.81 9.20 -6.88
N ALA A 17 -4.46 10.32 -6.56
CA ALA A 17 -5.84 10.33 -6.09
C ALA A 17 -6.80 9.77 -7.15
N GLY A 18 -7.72 8.90 -6.72
CA GLY A 18 -8.73 8.29 -7.57
C GLY A 18 -8.25 7.11 -8.39
N GLN A 19 -6.96 6.75 -8.34
CA GLN A 19 -6.36 5.69 -9.16
C GLN A 19 -5.98 4.44 -8.37
N GLY A 20 -6.23 4.44 -7.06
CA GLY A 20 -5.76 3.36 -6.18
C GLY A 20 -6.32 1.98 -6.53
N GLU A 21 -7.63 1.89 -6.77
CA GLU A 21 -8.27 0.60 -7.09
C GLU A 21 -7.71 0.01 -8.40
N ARG A 22 -7.61 0.83 -9.44
CA ARG A 22 -7.05 0.40 -10.72
C ARG A 22 -5.60 -0.05 -10.58
N SER A 23 -4.80 0.74 -9.86
CA SER A 23 -3.39 0.43 -9.61
C SER A 23 -3.23 -0.88 -8.85
N ALA A 24 -4.04 -1.09 -7.82
CA ALA A 24 -3.99 -2.31 -7.01
C ALA A 24 -4.36 -3.54 -7.82
N LYS A 25 -5.38 -3.47 -8.65
CA LYS A 25 -5.78 -4.58 -9.53
C LYS A 25 -4.69 -4.93 -10.53
N ALA A 26 -4.08 -3.91 -11.14
CA ALA A 26 -2.99 -4.11 -12.10
C ALA A 26 -1.76 -4.73 -11.41
N SER A 27 -1.41 -4.26 -10.22
CA SER A 27 -0.29 -4.80 -9.45
C SER A 27 -0.56 -6.25 -9.06
N ALA A 28 -1.77 -6.57 -8.61
CA ALA A 28 -2.15 -7.93 -8.24
C ALA A 28 -2.03 -8.88 -9.45
N GLU A 29 -2.45 -8.44 -10.64
CA GLU A 29 -2.32 -9.24 -11.86
C GLU A 29 -0.87 -9.58 -12.15
N VAL A 30 0.04 -8.60 -12.04
CA VAL A 30 1.47 -8.83 -12.26
C VAL A 30 2.03 -9.79 -11.21
N PHE A 31 1.73 -9.58 -9.95
CA PHE A 31 2.20 -10.44 -8.87
C PHE A 31 1.68 -11.87 -9.02
N ASN A 32 0.41 -12.02 -9.41
CA ASN A 32 -0.18 -13.35 -9.61
C ASN A 32 0.52 -14.12 -10.74
N ARG A 33 1.08 -13.43 -11.72
CA ARG A 33 1.85 -14.05 -12.80
C ARG A 33 3.28 -14.36 -12.39
N LEU A 34 3.91 -13.49 -11.61
CA LEU A 34 5.32 -13.62 -11.23
C LEU A 34 5.55 -14.58 -10.06
N HIS A 35 4.55 -14.81 -9.24
CA HIS A 35 4.61 -15.67 -8.06
C HIS A 35 5.74 -15.30 -7.09
N PRO A 36 5.83 -14.04 -6.61
CA PRO A 36 6.80 -13.72 -5.58
C PRO A 36 6.47 -14.45 -4.29
N ARG A 37 7.48 -14.70 -3.46
CA ARG A 37 7.27 -15.33 -2.15
C ARG A 37 6.88 -14.33 -1.08
N LEU A 38 7.27 -13.07 -1.27
CA LEU A 38 6.99 -11.99 -0.34
C LEU A 38 6.56 -10.76 -1.12
N ILE A 39 5.48 -10.12 -0.69
CA ILE A 39 5.08 -8.81 -1.18
C ILE A 39 5.13 -7.84 -0.01
N GLY A 40 6.02 -6.87 -0.11
CA GLY A 40 6.09 -5.76 0.82
C GLY A 40 5.20 -4.61 0.34
N SER A 41 4.61 -3.87 1.26
CA SER A 41 3.83 -2.69 0.94
C SER A 41 4.18 -1.56 1.89
N SER A 42 4.34 -0.36 1.33
CA SER A 42 4.56 0.85 2.10
C SER A 42 3.64 1.95 1.61
N MET A 43 3.19 2.79 2.52
CA MET A 43 2.38 3.96 2.18
C MET A 43 3.27 5.07 1.64
N LEU A 44 2.87 5.66 0.52
CA LEU A 44 3.60 6.77 -0.07
C LEU A 44 3.61 7.97 0.88
N THR A 45 4.79 8.52 1.11
CA THR A 45 4.97 9.77 1.83
C THR A 45 5.65 10.77 0.90
N VAL A 46 5.02 11.92 0.69
CA VAL A 46 5.54 12.96 -0.19
C VAL A 46 6.27 13.99 0.67
N TYR A 47 7.59 14.09 0.47
CA TYR A 47 8.42 15.07 1.17
C TYR A 47 8.58 16.34 0.33
N PRO A 48 8.77 17.53 0.96
CA PRO A 48 8.85 18.80 0.24
C PRO A 48 10.00 18.90 -0.78
N ASP A 49 11.04 18.08 -0.63
CA ASP A 49 12.19 18.07 -1.54
C ASP A 49 12.04 17.04 -2.67
N SER A 50 10.90 16.36 -2.75
CA SER A 50 10.67 15.31 -3.75
C SER A 50 10.12 15.88 -5.06
N ARG A 51 10.31 15.10 -6.14
CA ARG A 51 9.73 15.43 -7.45
C ARG A 51 8.21 15.40 -7.42
N LEU A 52 7.59 14.45 -6.68
CA LEU A 52 6.14 14.39 -6.54
C LEU A 52 5.58 15.66 -5.91
N TYR A 53 6.27 16.21 -4.92
CA TYR A 53 5.86 17.50 -4.33
C TYR A 53 5.83 18.61 -5.38
N GLN A 54 6.85 18.66 -6.23
CA GLN A 54 6.91 19.64 -7.32
C GLN A 54 5.76 19.45 -8.30
N GLU A 55 5.40 18.20 -8.61
CA GLU A 55 4.28 17.88 -9.49
C GLU A 55 2.94 18.28 -8.86
N ILE A 56 2.79 18.13 -7.54
CA ILE A 56 1.61 18.62 -6.82
C ILE A 56 1.51 20.14 -6.97
N GLN A 57 2.59 20.86 -6.75
CA GLN A 57 2.60 22.33 -6.87
C GLN A 57 2.29 22.78 -8.30
N ALA A 58 2.73 22.02 -9.30
CA ALA A 58 2.44 22.31 -10.72
C ALA A 58 1.03 21.87 -11.14
N GLY A 59 0.31 21.13 -10.31
CA GLY A 59 -1.03 20.62 -10.63
C GLY A 59 -1.05 19.42 -11.55
N SER A 60 0.10 18.80 -11.82
CA SER A 60 0.18 17.64 -12.73
C SER A 60 -0.03 16.29 -12.03
N TRP A 61 -0.02 16.25 -10.71
CA TRP A 61 -0.27 15.04 -9.93
C TRP A 61 -0.94 15.41 -8.61
N ARG A 62 -1.89 14.60 -8.19
CA ARG A 62 -2.62 14.82 -6.94
C ARG A 62 -2.41 13.62 -6.02
N GLU A 63 -2.02 13.90 -4.78
CA GLU A 63 -1.79 12.87 -3.78
C GLU A 63 -3.08 12.18 -3.37
N ALA A 64 -3.05 10.85 -3.27
CA ALA A 64 -4.17 10.07 -2.76
C ALA A 64 -4.41 10.39 -1.29
N GLY A 65 -5.69 10.36 -0.87
CA GLY A 65 -6.05 10.48 0.53
C GLY A 65 -5.53 9.29 1.34
N GLU A 66 -5.40 9.47 2.63
CA GLU A 66 -4.88 8.42 3.51
C GLU A 66 -5.84 7.23 3.59
N VAL A 67 -7.15 7.48 3.70
CA VAL A 67 -8.16 6.42 3.69
C VAL A 67 -8.15 5.69 2.34
N GLU A 68 -8.00 6.42 1.25
CA GLU A 68 -7.90 5.85 -0.10
C GLU A 68 -6.73 4.87 -0.21
N LYS A 69 -5.60 5.18 0.43
CA LYS A 69 -4.44 4.28 0.45
C LYS A 69 -4.77 2.94 1.12
N TYR A 70 -5.55 2.95 2.20
CA TYR A 70 -5.99 1.71 2.83
C TYR A 70 -6.99 0.95 1.96
N GLU A 71 -7.85 1.64 1.24
CA GLU A 71 -8.75 1.01 0.27
C GLU A 71 -7.98 0.37 -0.88
N GLU A 72 -6.93 1.03 -1.35
CA GLU A 72 -6.01 0.47 -2.35
C GLU A 72 -5.36 -0.82 -1.84
N LEU A 73 -4.86 -0.80 -0.61
CA LEU A 73 -4.23 -1.96 0.01
C LEU A 73 -5.20 -3.13 0.15
N LYS A 74 -6.44 -2.84 0.56
CA LYS A 74 -7.51 -3.82 0.62
C LYS A 74 -7.79 -4.45 -0.74
N THR A 75 -7.85 -3.64 -1.79
CA THR A 75 -8.05 -4.12 -3.16
C THR A 75 -6.90 -5.03 -3.58
N LEU A 76 -5.66 -4.65 -3.29
CA LEU A 76 -4.49 -5.49 -3.60
C LEU A 76 -4.59 -6.85 -2.92
N VAL A 77 -4.81 -6.87 -1.61
CA VAL A 77 -4.90 -8.13 -0.84
C VAL A 77 -6.04 -9.01 -1.36
N SER A 78 -7.19 -8.42 -1.70
CA SER A 78 -8.35 -9.19 -2.16
C SER A 78 -8.17 -9.78 -3.56
N HIS A 79 -7.29 -9.20 -4.40
CA HIS A 79 -7.06 -9.67 -5.76
C HIS A 79 -5.82 -10.56 -5.92
N LEU A 80 -5.03 -10.75 -4.87
CA LEU A 80 -3.92 -11.69 -4.88
C LEU A 80 -4.46 -13.12 -4.74
N THR A 81 -4.17 -13.96 -5.73
CA THR A 81 -4.68 -15.34 -5.79
C THR A 81 -3.62 -16.40 -5.51
N ILE A 82 -2.37 -15.99 -5.38
CA ILE A 82 -1.24 -16.88 -5.16
C ILE A 82 -0.92 -17.04 -3.68
N PRO A 83 -0.29 -18.16 -3.28
CA PRO A 83 0.31 -18.25 -1.95
C PRO A 83 1.47 -17.27 -1.85
N VAL A 84 1.40 -16.34 -0.90
CA VAL A 84 2.43 -15.31 -0.74
C VAL A 84 2.39 -14.75 0.67
N THR A 85 3.57 -14.43 1.23
CA THR A 85 3.65 -13.65 2.47
C THR A 85 3.44 -12.19 2.13
N PHE A 86 2.47 -11.57 2.80
CA PHE A 86 2.20 -10.14 2.65
C PHE A 86 2.65 -9.41 3.91
N ALA A 87 3.43 -8.34 3.74
CA ALA A 87 3.96 -7.57 4.87
C ALA A 87 3.92 -6.07 4.59
N ALA A 88 3.30 -5.31 5.50
CA ALA A 88 3.22 -3.86 5.46
C ALA A 88 3.72 -3.33 6.81
N LEU A 89 5.04 -3.45 7.05
CA LEU A 89 5.66 -3.24 8.36
C LEU A 89 6.51 -1.98 8.46
N GLY A 90 6.69 -1.25 7.37
CA GLY A 90 7.53 -0.06 7.35
C GLY A 90 6.97 1.11 8.14
N ALA A 91 7.85 2.05 8.52
CA ALA A 91 7.49 3.20 9.33
C ALA A 91 6.48 4.13 8.66
N SER A 92 6.38 4.10 7.33
CA SER A 92 5.38 4.88 6.59
C SER A 92 3.96 4.38 6.78
N ASN A 93 3.78 3.18 7.33
CA ASN A 93 2.46 2.61 7.65
C ASN A 93 2.08 2.98 9.07
N ALA A 94 1.00 3.73 9.25
CA ALA A 94 0.49 4.05 10.58
C ALA A 94 0.05 2.79 11.33
N TYR A 95 -0.43 1.80 10.58
CA TYR A 95 -0.78 0.47 11.06
C TYR A 95 0.05 -0.55 10.31
N GLN A 96 0.47 -1.61 11.02
CA GLN A 96 1.33 -2.63 10.46
C GLN A 96 0.57 -3.94 10.29
N PHE A 97 0.80 -4.62 9.17
CA PHE A 97 0.11 -5.85 8.81
C PHE A 97 1.11 -6.88 8.33
N GLN A 98 0.83 -8.13 8.66
CA GLN A 98 1.57 -9.27 8.10
C GLN A 98 0.66 -10.49 8.10
N GLY A 99 0.73 -11.26 7.03
CA GLY A 99 -0.04 -12.50 6.95
C GLY A 99 0.36 -13.34 5.77
N GLU A 100 -0.01 -14.61 5.84
CA GLU A 100 0.21 -15.58 4.77
C GLU A 100 -1.06 -15.71 3.94
N LEU A 101 -0.99 -15.40 2.64
CA LEU A 101 -2.13 -15.56 1.75
C LEU A 101 -2.10 -16.95 1.11
N PRO A 102 -3.25 -17.58 0.86
CA PRO A 102 -4.59 -17.04 1.08
C PRO A 102 -5.15 -17.24 2.51
N GLY A 103 -4.46 -17.95 3.38
CA GLY A 103 -4.98 -18.36 4.69
C GLY A 103 -5.43 -17.18 5.56
N ASP A 104 -4.64 -16.11 5.62
CA ASP A 104 -4.91 -14.94 6.46
C ASP A 104 -5.67 -13.82 5.73
N ARG A 105 -6.15 -14.07 4.51
CA ARG A 105 -6.80 -13.02 3.70
C ARG A 105 -7.95 -12.35 4.43
N GLU A 106 -8.88 -13.13 4.99
CA GLU A 106 -10.04 -12.56 5.66
C GLU A 106 -9.66 -11.75 6.89
N ALA A 107 -8.68 -12.21 7.65
CA ALA A 107 -8.19 -11.48 8.81
C ALA A 107 -7.57 -10.13 8.40
N LEU A 108 -6.78 -10.12 7.33
CA LEU A 108 -6.17 -8.89 6.80
C LEU A 108 -7.25 -7.94 6.27
N LEU A 109 -8.21 -8.45 5.51
CA LEU A 109 -9.29 -7.62 4.98
C LEU A 109 -10.15 -7.03 6.09
N SER A 110 -10.44 -7.82 7.13
CA SER A 110 -11.18 -7.32 8.29
C SER A 110 -10.43 -6.22 9.05
N ALA A 111 -9.13 -6.39 9.22
CA ALA A 111 -8.29 -5.37 9.86
C ALA A 111 -8.27 -4.07 9.05
N LEU A 112 -8.17 -4.16 7.73
CA LEU A 112 -8.20 -2.99 6.85
C LEU A 112 -9.56 -2.31 6.86
N ASP A 113 -10.66 -3.08 6.83
CA ASP A 113 -12.01 -2.53 6.94
C ASP A 113 -12.22 -1.79 8.26
N GLU A 114 -11.67 -2.32 9.34
CA GLU A 114 -11.76 -1.70 10.67
C GLU A 114 -11.07 -0.34 10.68
N ILE A 115 -9.88 -0.23 10.08
CA ILE A 115 -9.17 1.04 9.97
C ILE A 115 -9.95 2.04 9.13
N ILE A 116 -10.45 1.62 7.97
CA ILE A 116 -11.23 2.47 7.07
C ILE A 116 -12.47 3.02 7.78
N ARG A 117 -13.10 2.20 8.62
CA ARG A 117 -14.31 2.59 9.34
C ARG A 117 -14.04 3.48 10.55
N ARG A 118 -12.96 3.23 11.30
CA ARG A 118 -12.66 3.92 12.56
C ARG A 118 -11.83 5.16 12.42
N GLU A 119 -10.86 5.16 11.49
CA GLU A 119 -9.91 6.24 11.38
C GLU A 119 -10.44 7.36 10.50
N SER A 120 -10.10 8.60 10.87
CA SER A 120 -10.41 9.76 10.05
C SER A 120 -9.22 10.10 9.15
N GLU A 121 -9.52 10.74 8.03
CA GLU A 121 -8.49 11.26 7.13
C GLU A 121 -7.52 12.18 7.88
N ASP A 122 -8.03 13.03 8.76
CA ASP A 122 -7.22 14.00 9.50
C ASP A 122 -6.23 13.32 10.47
N ARG A 123 -6.66 12.28 11.16
CA ARG A 123 -5.78 11.54 12.08
C ARG A 123 -4.66 10.83 11.34
N LEU A 124 -5.00 10.18 10.24
CA LEU A 124 -4.02 9.48 9.42
C LEU A 124 -3.05 10.45 8.76
N ARG A 125 -3.54 11.59 8.30
CA ARG A 125 -2.69 12.62 7.72
C ARG A 125 -1.76 13.23 8.76
N SER A 126 -2.22 13.40 9.98
CA SER A 126 -1.39 13.90 11.08
C SER A 126 -0.22 12.96 11.33
N TYR A 127 -0.46 11.65 11.33
CA TYR A 127 0.63 10.67 11.42
C TYR A 127 1.64 10.86 10.29
N ARG A 128 1.15 11.02 9.04
CA ARG A 128 2.00 11.20 7.85
C ARG A 128 2.86 12.45 7.95
N THR A 129 2.27 13.57 8.39
CA THR A 129 2.95 14.85 8.48
C THR A 129 4.04 14.85 9.55
N ASN A 130 3.89 14.02 10.60
CA ASN A 130 4.82 13.96 11.71
C ASN A 130 5.92 12.92 11.53
N LEU A 131 5.94 12.21 10.38
CA LEU A 131 7.01 11.26 10.10
C LEU A 131 8.33 11.99 9.88
N PRO A 132 9.44 11.52 10.49
CA PRO A 132 10.75 12.08 10.20
C PRO A 132 11.17 11.70 8.76
N HIS A 133 12.06 12.52 8.20
CA HIS A 133 12.72 12.16 6.93
C HIS A 133 13.59 10.93 7.16
N LEU A 134 13.34 9.91 6.35
CA LEU A 134 14.08 8.65 6.42
C LEU A 134 15.21 8.62 5.41
#